data_975fdf559ca560238c1c756a5ff7238e
#
_entry.id   975fdf559ca560238c1c756a5ff7238e
#
_cell.length_a   1.000
_cell.length_b   1.000
_cell.length_c   1.000
_cell.angle_alpha   90.00
_cell.angle_beta   90.00
_cell.angle_gamma   90.00
#
_symmetry.space_group_name_H-M   'P 1'
#
loop_
_entity.id
_entity.type
_entity.pdbx_description
1 polymer ?
#
loop_
_entity_poly.entity_id
_entity_poly.type
_entity_poly.pdbx_seq_one_letter_code
_entity_poly.pdbx_strand_id
1 'polypeptide(L)'
;MIEVRDLTLVYFDAAPVLQQVSLRVGRGEVVNVLGPNGCGKTTLLQAILGFLPVPPRSIFLEGRPQEEISRRDLARTLAYVPQMHTGVFAYQVLDVVLMGRTARSPWLRFSADDVGRAMTALEQVRMASYARKSYLELSGGQRQLVLIARALCQECSALVMDEPVTGLDYGNQFHLLELIGELSGSGPAIMLTTHHPEQAVYLGGRAILLKAGHVVADGPVSTTVTVPQIKELYNLPPRAQRWMHLTKPDAP
;
A
#
# COMPACT_ATOMS: atom_id res chain seq x y z
N MET A 1 1.61 8.16 13.12
CA MET A 1 1.21 8.65 11.80
C MET A 1 -0.20 8.17 11.46
N ILE A 2 -0.42 6.88 11.24
CA ILE A 2 -1.76 6.25 11.12
C ILE A 2 -2.04 5.49 12.41
N GLU A 3 -3.23 5.64 12.99
CA GLU A 3 -3.68 4.86 14.15
C GLU A 3 -5.12 4.41 13.90
N VAL A 4 -5.38 3.13 14.10
CA VAL A 4 -6.71 2.50 14.05
C VAL A 4 -7.01 1.97 15.45
N ARG A 5 -8.20 2.25 15.98
CA ARG A 5 -8.66 1.88 17.32
C ARG A 5 -9.98 1.13 17.25
N ASP A 6 -9.98 -0.10 17.69
CA ASP A 6 -11.16 -0.97 17.85
C ASP A 6 -12.15 -0.95 16.67
N LEU A 7 -11.58 -0.86 15.44
CA LEU A 7 -12.36 -0.74 14.22
C LEU A 7 -13.14 -2.01 13.95
N THR A 8 -14.46 -1.90 13.98
CA THR A 8 -15.39 -2.94 13.52
C THR A 8 -16.16 -2.42 12.33
N LEU A 9 -16.15 -3.17 11.21
CA LEU A 9 -16.82 -2.81 9.98
C LEU A 9 -17.72 -3.94 9.48
N VAL A 10 -18.96 -3.57 9.13
CA VAL A 10 -20.00 -4.45 8.60
C VAL A 10 -20.49 -3.89 7.27
N TYR A 11 -20.67 -4.73 6.26
CA TYR A 11 -21.34 -4.39 5.00
C TYR A 11 -22.80 -4.90 5.02
N PHE A 12 -23.78 -4.01 4.90
CA PHE A 12 -25.19 -4.35 4.65
C PHE A 12 -25.70 -5.56 5.48
N ASP A 13 -25.84 -5.45 6.77
CA ASP A 13 -26.35 -6.50 7.67
C ASP A 13 -25.67 -7.88 7.55
N ALA A 14 -24.49 -7.94 6.95
CA ALA A 14 -23.68 -9.14 6.85
C ALA A 14 -22.83 -9.36 8.12
N ALA A 15 -22.08 -10.46 8.17
CA ALA A 15 -21.08 -10.67 9.21
C ALA A 15 -19.99 -9.57 9.13
N PRO A 16 -19.42 -9.13 10.27
CA PRO A 16 -18.35 -8.15 10.29
C PRO A 16 -17.14 -8.59 9.44
N VAL A 17 -16.69 -7.70 8.55
CA VAL A 17 -15.49 -7.93 7.73
C VAL A 17 -14.22 -7.55 8.51
N LEU A 18 -14.30 -6.56 9.40
CA LEU A 18 -13.26 -6.21 10.37
C LEU A 18 -13.87 -6.25 11.77
N GLN A 19 -13.13 -6.78 12.74
CA GLN A 19 -13.61 -7.00 14.10
C GLN A 19 -12.55 -6.55 15.10
N GLN A 20 -12.82 -5.41 15.78
CA GLN A 20 -11.96 -4.84 16.82
C GLN A 20 -10.49 -4.68 16.39
N VAL A 21 -10.28 -4.26 15.13
CA VAL A 21 -8.94 -4.06 14.58
C VAL A 21 -8.32 -2.82 15.21
N SER A 22 -7.17 -3.00 15.87
CA SER A 22 -6.35 -1.93 16.40
C SER A 22 -4.93 -2.08 15.89
N LEU A 23 -4.36 -0.99 15.36
CA LEU A 23 -2.97 -0.95 14.87
C LEU A 23 -2.45 0.49 14.80
N ARG A 24 -1.13 0.63 14.68
CA ARG A 24 -0.46 1.90 14.44
C ARG A 24 0.59 1.75 13.36
N VAL A 25 0.82 2.81 12.58
CA VAL A 25 1.92 2.90 11.62
C VAL A 25 2.65 4.21 11.87
N GLY A 26 3.93 4.12 12.19
CA GLY A 26 4.82 5.26 12.41
C GLY A 26 5.35 5.87 11.12
N ARG A 27 5.96 7.07 11.20
CA ARG A 27 6.73 7.65 10.07
C ARG A 27 7.97 6.81 9.82
N GLY A 28 8.32 6.63 8.54
CA GLY A 28 9.46 5.81 8.13
C GLY A 28 9.33 4.32 8.41
N GLU A 29 8.18 3.87 8.95
CA GLU A 29 7.91 2.47 9.22
C GLU A 29 7.33 1.79 7.99
N VAL A 30 7.79 0.57 7.69
CA VAL A 30 7.18 -0.33 6.71
C VAL A 30 6.36 -1.38 7.46
N VAL A 31 5.06 -1.40 7.21
CA VAL A 31 4.11 -2.35 7.80
C VAL A 31 3.50 -3.21 6.70
N ASN A 32 3.77 -4.51 6.76
CA ASN A 32 3.25 -5.52 5.86
C ASN A 32 1.99 -6.14 6.46
N VAL A 33 0.84 -6.01 5.79
CA VAL A 33 -0.42 -6.64 6.20
C VAL A 33 -0.60 -7.94 5.41
N LEU A 34 -0.44 -9.07 6.07
CA LEU A 34 -0.57 -10.40 5.48
C LEU A 34 -1.89 -11.04 5.89
N GLY A 35 -2.45 -11.84 4.99
CA GLY A 35 -3.63 -12.65 5.27
C GLY A 35 -4.25 -13.23 4.01
N PRO A 36 -5.08 -14.27 4.14
CA PRO A 36 -5.76 -14.89 3.01
C PRO A 36 -6.68 -13.91 2.29
N ASN A 37 -7.08 -14.27 1.06
CA ASN A 37 -8.05 -13.48 0.31
C ASN A 37 -9.39 -13.42 1.08
N GLY A 38 -10.04 -12.27 1.07
CA GLY A 38 -11.30 -12.06 1.78
C GLY A 38 -11.18 -11.84 3.29
N CYS A 39 -9.99 -11.81 3.89
CA CYS A 39 -9.83 -11.59 5.33
C CYS A 39 -10.01 -10.14 5.80
N GLY A 40 -10.21 -9.17 4.87
CA GLY A 40 -10.45 -7.76 5.20
C GLY A 40 -9.31 -6.79 4.90
N LYS A 41 -8.20 -7.21 4.25
CA LYS A 41 -7.04 -6.35 3.94
C LYS A 41 -7.43 -5.08 3.17
N THR A 42 -8.05 -5.24 2.00
CA THR A 42 -8.50 -4.11 1.16
C THR A 42 -9.52 -3.24 1.89
N THR A 43 -10.44 -3.85 2.66
CA THR A 43 -11.41 -3.12 3.49
C THR A 43 -10.71 -2.24 4.53
N LEU A 44 -9.68 -2.77 5.20
CA LEU A 44 -8.88 -2.00 6.15
C LEU A 44 -8.18 -0.81 5.47
N LEU A 45 -7.56 -1.02 4.31
CA LEU A 45 -6.95 0.07 3.55
C LEU A 45 -8.00 1.11 3.12
N GLN A 46 -9.15 0.69 2.60
CA GLN A 46 -10.23 1.60 2.19
C GLN A 46 -10.80 2.39 3.35
N ALA A 47 -10.90 1.80 4.54
CA ALA A 47 -11.30 2.50 5.76
C ALA A 47 -10.27 3.59 6.13
N ILE A 48 -8.98 3.25 6.14
CA ILE A 48 -7.88 4.20 6.42
C ILE A 48 -7.85 5.35 5.39
N LEU A 49 -8.19 5.07 4.12
CA LEU A 49 -8.25 6.06 3.04
C LEU A 49 -9.51 6.94 3.06
N GLY A 50 -10.46 6.66 3.96
CA GLY A 50 -11.73 7.39 4.04
C GLY A 50 -12.68 7.09 2.88
N PHE A 51 -12.53 5.94 2.21
CA PHE A 51 -13.43 5.49 1.14
C PHE A 51 -14.68 4.79 1.70
N LEU A 52 -14.62 4.35 2.97
CA LEU A 52 -15.71 3.71 3.68
C LEU A 52 -16.10 4.52 4.90
N PRO A 53 -17.40 4.58 5.24
CA PRO A 53 -17.83 5.12 6.51
C PRO A 53 -17.32 4.22 7.65
N VAL A 54 -16.76 4.84 8.68
CA VAL A 54 -16.24 4.16 9.85
C VAL A 54 -16.85 4.73 11.13
N PRO A 55 -16.90 3.98 12.24
CA PRO A 55 -17.31 4.53 13.53
C PRO A 55 -16.46 5.75 13.89
N PRO A 56 -17.04 6.81 14.46
CA PRO A 56 -16.30 8.00 14.86
C PRO A 56 -15.11 7.66 15.77
N ARG A 57 -14.00 8.37 15.59
CA ARG A 57 -12.77 8.25 16.39
C ARG A 57 -12.13 6.85 16.36
N SER A 58 -12.43 6.05 15.34
CA SER A 58 -11.78 4.76 15.12
C SER A 58 -10.51 4.86 14.26
N ILE A 59 -10.33 5.95 13.51
CA ILE A 59 -9.12 6.18 12.69
C ILE A 59 -8.58 7.58 12.94
N PHE A 60 -7.26 7.66 13.18
CA PHE A 60 -6.55 8.91 13.40
C PHE A 60 -5.39 9.02 12.43
N LEU A 61 -5.21 10.21 11.86
CA LEU A 61 -4.08 10.55 10.99
C LEU A 61 -3.36 11.77 11.56
N GLU A 62 -2.08 11.65 11.81
CA GLU A 62 -1.28 12.68 12.50
C GLU A 62 -1.92 13.12 13.85
N GLY A 63 -2.53 12.17 14.57
CA GLY A 63 -3.21 12.41 15.85
C GLY A 63 -4.60 13.06 15.75
N ARG A 64 -5.10 13.39 14.56
CA ARG A 64 -6.43 13.96 14.32
C ARG A 64 -7.42 12.89 13.90
N PRO A 65 -8.66 12.87 14.43
CA PRO A 65 -9.72 12.00 13.95
C PRO A 65 -9.93 12.18 12.43
N GLN A 66 -10.08 11.07 11.69
CA GLN A 66 -10.21 11.10 10.23
C GLN A 66 -11.42 11.90 9.76
N GLU A 67 -12.54 11.81 10.47
CA GLU A 67 -13.78 12.54 10.18
C GLU A 67 -13.65 14.07 10.29
N GLU A 68 -12.64 14.55 10.99
CA GLU A 68 -12.33 15.99 11.13
C GLU A 68 -11.38 16.50 10.03
N ILE A 69 -10.87 15.62 9.17
CA ILE A 69 -9.90 15.95 8.11
C ILE A 69 -10.65 16.18 6.80
N SER A 70 -10.40 17.31 6.14
CA SER A 70 -10.98 17.56 4.82
C SER A 70 -10.48 16.54 3.80
N ARG A 71 -11.27 16.21 2.77
CA ARG A 71 -10.85 15.29 1.69
C ARG A 71 -9.55 15.77 1.01
N ARG A 72 -9.36 17.08 0.89
CA ARG A 72 -8.14 17.66 0.31
C ARG A 72 -6.93 17.43 1.20
N ASP A 73 -7.07 17.60 2.51
CA ASP A 73 -5.97 17.38 3.46
C ASP A 73 -5.70 15.89 3.62
N LEU A 74 -6.73 15.04 3.57
CA LEU A 74 -6.57 13.60 3.51
C LEU A 74 -5.73 13.18 2.30
N ALA A 75 -6.04 13.74 1.11
CA ALA A 75 -5.28 13.51 -0.12
C ALA A 75 -3.87 14.14 -0.11
N ARG A 76 -3.55 15.02 0.82
CA ARG A 76 -2.18 15.52 1.07
C ARG A 76 -1.41 14.66 2.05
N THR A 77 -2.11 13.86 2.84
CA THR A 77 -1.54 13.03 3.90
C THR A 77 -1.31 11.60 3.44
N LEU A 78 -2.25 11.03 2.70
CA LEU A 78 -2.26 9.64 2.26
C LEU A 78 -2.18 9.55 0.72
N ALA A 79 -1.23 8.76 0.21
CA ALA A 79 -1.21 8.31 -1.18
C ALA A 79 -1.67 6.86 -1.26
N TYR A 80 -2.37 6.50 -2.33
CA TYR A 80 -2.92 5.16 -2.53
C TYR A 80 -2.49 4.54 -3.86
N VAL A 81 -2.00 3.30 -3.77
CA VAL A 81 -1.74 2.43 -4.91
C VAL A 81 -2.72 1.27 -4.87
N PRO A 82 -3.72 1.21 -5.75
CA PRO A 82 -4.67 0.10 -5.81
C PRO A 82 -4.05 -1.15 -6.42
N GLN A 83 -4.61 -2.31 -6.12
CA GLN A 83 -4.20 -3.60 -6.69
C GLN A 83 -4.37 -3.65 -8.21
N MET A 84 -5.46 -3.11 -8.72
CA MET A 84 -5.76 -3.04 -10.15
C MET A 84 -6.41 -1.69 -10.50
N HIS A 85 -6.09 -1.18 -11.67
CA HIS A 85 -6.73 -0.01 -12.24
C HIS A 85 -7.09 -0.24 -13.70
N THR A 86 -8.37 -0.22 -14.00
CA THR A 86 -8.87 -0.20 -15.37
C THR A 86 -8.90 1.24 -15.87
N GLY A 87 -7.90 1.62 -16.67
CA GLY A 87 -7.89 2.93 -17.33
C GLY A 87 -8.99 2.99 -18.38
N VAL A 88 -9.81 4.05 -18.34
CA VAL A 88 -10.92 4.25 -19.28
C VAL A 88 -10.55 5.31 -20.33
N PHE A 89 -9.54 6.16 -20.06
CA PHE A 89 -9.20 7.30 -20.89
C PHE A 89 -7.76 7.23 -21.43
N ALA A 90 -7.58 7.71 -22.66
CA ALA A 90 -6.29 7.77 -23.36
C ALA A 90 -5.41 8.96 -22.91
N TYR A 91 -5.21 9.12 -21.60
CA TYR A 91 -4.27 10.11 -21.07
C TYR A 91 -2.83 9.72 -21.36
N GLN A 92 -1.93 10.69 -21.46
CA GLN A 92 -0.49 10.42 -21.46
C GLN A 92 -0.06 9.93 -20.07
N VAL A 93 0.95 9.09 -20.03
CA VAL A 93 1.53 8.56 -18.77
C VAL A 93 1.89 9.70 -17.81
N LEU A 94 2.53 10.77 -18.33
CA LEU A 94 2.88 11.94 -17.52
C LEU A 94 1.65 12.59 -16.89
N ASP A 95 0.54 12.71 -17.64
CA ASP A 95 -0.70 13.31 -17.11
C ASP A 95 -1.29 12.48 -15.97
N VAL A 96 -1.24 11.14 -16.09
CA VAL A 96 -1.67 10.23 -15.03
C VAL A 96 -0.83 10.43 -13.76
N VAL A 97 0.49 10.61 -13.89
CA VAL A 97 1.37 10.85 -12.74
C VAL A 97 1.12 12.23 -12.14
N LEU A 98 0.91 13.26 -12.98
CA LEU A 98 0.56 14.62 -12.54
C LEU A 98 -0.76 14.67 -11.75
N MET A 99 -1.70 13.75 -11.96
CA MET A 99 -2.90 13.64 -11.11
C MET A 99 -2.55 13.46 -9.62
N GLY A 100 -1.37 12.93 -9.28
CA GLY A 100 -0.87 12.90 -7.90
C GLY A 100 -0.72 14.29 -7.27
N ARG A 101 -0.53 15.35 -8.08
CA ARG A 101 -0.35 16.74 -7.62
C ARG A 101 -1.67 17.49 -7.40
N THR A 102 -2.83 16.92 -7.78
CA THR A 102 -4.13 17.62 -7.77
C THR A 102 -4.51 18.23 -6.42
N ALA A 103 -4.18 17.55 -5.31
CA ALA A 103 -4.46 18.08 -3.96
C ALA A 103 -3.62 19.33 -3.62
N ARG A 104 -2.50 19.55 -4.33
CA ARG A 104 -1.57 20.67 -4.13
C ARG A 104 -1.73 21.78 -5.20
N SER A 105 -2.18 21.41 -6.41
CA SER A 105 -2.30 22.33 -7.55
C SER A 105 -3.73 22.84 -7.69
N PRO A 106 -4.00 24.13 -7.44
CA PRO A 106 -5.32 24.72 -7.62
C PRO A 106 -5.71 24.68 -9.11
N TRP A 107 -6.96 24.35 -9.39
CA TRP A 107 -7.56 24.37 -10.73
C TRP A 107 -6.84 23.49 -11.78
N LEU A 108 -6.19 22.38 -11.33
CA LEU A 108 -5.42 21.48 -12.22
C LEU A 108 -4.36 22.20 -13.08
N ARG A 109 -3.84 23.32 -12.61
CA ARG A 109 -2.72 24.03 -13.24
C ARG A 109 -1.42 23.53 -12.66
N PHE A 110 -0.76 22.63 -13.36
CA PHE A 110 0.51 22.08 -12.96
C PHE A 110 1.65 23.03 -13.34
N SER A 111 2.54 23.30 -12.40
CA SER A 111 3.75 24.11 -12.60
C SER A 111 4.85 23.29 -13.28
N ALA A 112 5.91 23.96 -13.73
CA ALA A 112 7.12 23.27 -14.21
C ALA A 112 7.75 22.39 -13.11
N ASP A 113 7.67 22.79 -11.83
CA ASP A 113 8.11 22.01 -10.69
C ASP A 113 7.28 20.73 -10.53
N ASP A 114 5.95 20.79 -10.68
CA ASP A 114 5.09 19.61 -10.65
C ASP A 114 5.44 18.61 -11.76
N VAL A 115 5.74 19.12 -12.97
CA VAL A 115 6.20 18.30 -14.10
C VAL A 115 7.55 17.64 -13.78
N GLY A 116 8.50 18.40 -13.21
CA GLY A 116 9.79 17.87 -12.76
C GLY A 116 9.62 16.72 -11.75
N ARG A 117 8.78 16.92 -10.73
CA ARG A 117 8.47 15.89 -9.72
C ARG A 117 7.82 14.64 -10.34
N ALA A 118 6.90 14.84 -11.29
CA ALA A 118 6.28 13.73 -12.00
C ALA A 118 7.31 12.94 -12.84
N MET A 119 8.25 13.62 -13.49
CA MET A 119 9.33 12.95 -14.22
C MET A 119 10.28 12.19 -13.28
N THR A 120 10.70 12.79 -12.17
CA THR A 120 11.49 12.10 -11.14
C THR A 120 10.79 10.84 -10.62
N ALA A 121 9.48 10.92 -10.34
CA ALA A 121 8.71 9.75 -9.91
C ALA A 121 8.66 8.66 -11.01
N LEU A 122 8.56 9.03 -12.28
CA LEU A 122 8.64 8.09 -13.40
C LEU A 122 10.04 7.47 -13.55
N GLU A 123 11.11 8.21 -13.27
CA GLU A 123 12.49 7.71 -13.27
C GLU A 123 12.68 6.65 -12.17
N GLN A 124 12.18 6.90 -10.96
CA GLN A 124 12.26 5.96 -9.84
C GLN A 124 11.65 4.59 -10.17
N VAL A 125 10.56 4.56 -10.94
CA VAL A 125 9.93 3.31 -11.38
C VAL A 125 10.35 2.87 -12.78
N ARG A 126 11.40 3.44 -13.37
CA ARG A 126 11.95 3.13 -14.70
C ARG A 126 10.94 3.29 -15.86
N MET A 127 10.01 4.24 -15.72
CA MET A 127 8.97 4.51 -16.72
C MET A 127 9.11 5.85 -17.44
N ALA A 128 10.20 6.59 -17.24
CA ALA A 128 10.40 7.92 -17.82
C ALA A 128 10.30 7.97 -19.35
N SER A 129 10.82 6.94 -20.06
CA SER A 129 10.76 6.83 -21.52
C SER A 129 9.31 6.66 -22.06
N TYR A 130 8.36 6.33 -21.20
CA TYR A 130 6.95 6.16 -21.54
C TYR A 130 6.12 7.41 -21.26
N ALA A 131 6.70 8.50 -20.74
CA ALA A 131 5.98 9.70 -20.27
C ALA A 131 4.96 10.26 -21.28
N ARG A 132 5.28 10.21 -22.59
CA ARG A 132 4.43 10.73 -23.69
C ARG A 132 3.54 9.66 -24.34
N LYS A 133 3.67 8.39 -23.95
CA LYS A 133 2.81 7.31 -24.47
C LYS A 133 1.41 7.38 -23.86
N SER A 134 0.43 6.83 -24.57
CA SER A 134 -0.90 6.63 -24.04
C SER A 134 -0.86 5.59 -22.92
N TYR A 135 -1.52 5.89 -21.80
CA TYR A 135 -1.67 4.95 -20.68
C TYR A 135 -2.37 3.64 -21.10
N LEU A 136 -3.25 3.71 -22.10
CA LEU A 136 -3.95 2.53 -22.63
C LEU A 136 -3.05 1.56 -23.41
N GLU A 137 -1.93 2.05 -23.94
CA GLU A 137 -0.95 1.21 -24.68
C GLU A 137 -0.04 0.40 -23.76
N LEU A 138 -0.09 0.68 -22.45
CA LEU A 138 0.77 0.01 -21.48
C LEU A 138 0.25 -1.38 -21.11
N SER A 139 1.18 -2.30 -20.83
CA SER A 139 0.85 -3.59 -20.20
C SER A 139 0.30 -3.38 -18.77
N GLY A 140 -0.36 -4.39 -18.20
CA GLY A 140 -0.88 -4.33 -16.82
C GLY A 140 0.21 -3.97 -15.80
N GLY A 141 1.38 -4.60 -15.88
CA GLY A 141 2.51 -4.30 -15.01
C GLY A 141 3.04 -2.87 -15.18
N GLN A 142 3.17 -2.39 -16.44
CA GLN A 142 3.57 -0.99 -16.70
C GLN A 142 2.56 0.01 -16.14
N ARG A 143 1.25 -0.26 -16.26
CA ARG A 143 0.21 0.57 -15.64
C ARG A 143 0.37 0.62 -14.12
N GLN A 144 0.67 -0.50 -13.48
CA GLN A 144 0.91 -0.56 -12.04
C GLN A 144 2.10 0.31 -11.63
N LEU A 145 3.21 0.27 -12.36
CA LEU A 145 4.37 1.14 -12.12
C LEU A 145 4.00 2.64 -12.26
N VAL A 146 3.17 3.00 -13.24
CA VAL A 146 2.68 4.39 -13.39
C VAL A 146 1.82 4.83 -12.21
N LEU A 147 0.98 3.93 -11.65
CA LEU A 147 0.19 4.25 -10.45
C LEU A 147 1.08 4.44 -9.21
N ILE A 148 2.16 3.70 -9.12
CA ILE A 148 3.16 3.88 -8.07
C ILE A 148 3.86 5.24 -8.25
N ALA A 149 4.31 5.58 -9.47
CA ALA A 149 4.87 6.89 -9.77
C ALA A 149 3.90 8.03 -9.40
N ARG A 150 2.61 7.89 -9.69
CA ARG A 150 1.57 8.85 -9.28
C ARG A 150 1.52 9.01 -7.76
N ALA A 151 1.59 7.92 -7.01
CA ALA A 151 1.56 7.95 -5.56
C ALA A 151 2.84 8.58 -4.98
N LEU A 152 4.01 8.30 -5.54
CA LEU A 152 5.28 8.94 -5.17
C LEU A 152 5.27 10.45 -5.48
N CYS A 153 4.79 10.83 -6.66
CA CYS A 153 4.66 12.23 -7.09
C CYS A 153 3.75 13.06 -6.15
N GLN A 154 2.83 12.41 -5.43
CA GLN A 154 1.94 13.07 -4.46
C GLN A 154 2.70 13.59 -3.23
N GLU A 155 3.87 13.04 -2.89
CA GLU A 155 4.73 13.43 -1.75
C GLU A 155 3.95 13.50 -0.43
N CYS A 156 3.28 12.41 -0.09
CA CYS A 156 2.47 12.29 1.12
C CYS A 156 3.26 11.81 2.33
N SER A 157 2.68 12.02 3.52
CA SER A 157 3.24 11.53 4.79
C SER A 157 3.10 10.01 4.95
N ALA A 158 2.15 9.41 4.24
CA ALA A 158 1.99 7.95 4.21
C ALA A 158 1.61 7.43 2.83
N LEU A 159 2.12 6.23 2.52
CA LEU A 159 1.88 5.49 1.29
C LEU A 159 1.16 4.19 1.63
N VAL A 160 -0.06 4.04 1.12
CA VAL A 160 -0.91 2.88 1.33
C VAL A 160 -1.00 2.12 0.01
N MET A 161 -0.61 0.85 -0.01
CA MET A 161 -0.54 0.03 -1.23
C MET A 161 -1.31 -1.28 -1.06
N ASP A 162 -2.19 -1.57 -1.98
CA ASP A 162 -2.93 -2.83 -2.00
C ASP A 162 -2.28 -3.79 -3.01
N GLU A 163 -1.56 -4.80 -2.52
CA GLU A 163 -0.85 -5.81 -3.31
C GLU A 163 -0.01 -5.21 -4.47
N PRO A 164 0.91 -4.28 -4.21
CA PRO A 164 1.52 -3.42 -5.23
C PRO A 164 2.36 -4.17 -6.29
N VAL A 165 2.82 -5.38 -5.99
CA VAL A 165 3.65 -6.19 -6.91
C VAL A 165 2.82 -7.13 -7.80
N THR A 166 1.51 -7.24 -7.55
CA THR A 166 0.63 -8.12 -8.33
C THR A 166 0.59 -7.68 -9.80
N GLY A 167 0.80 -8.64 -10.70
CA GLY A 167 0.83 -8.39 -12.15
C GLY A 167 2.15 -7.83 -12.70
N LEU A 168 3.16 -7.63 -11.86
CA LEU A 168 4.52 -7.32 -12.29
C LEU A 168 5.29 -8.60 -12.62
N ASP A 169 6.20 -8.53 -13.60
CA ASP A 169 7.22 -9.56 -13.78
C ASP A 169 8.23 -9.55 -12.62
N TYR A 170 9.01 -10.63 -12.51
CA TYR A 170 9.90 -10.86 -11.37
C TYR A 170 10.94 -9.75 -11.17
N GLY A 171 11.50 -9.19 -12.26
CA GLY A 171 12.48 -8.10 -12.19
C GLY A 171 11.87 -6.81 -11.69
N ASN A 172 10.66 -6.46 -12.16
CA ASN A 172 9.94 -5.29 -11.69
C ASN A 172 9.41 -5.46 -10.26
N GLN A 173 9.02 -6.68 -9.83
CA GLN A 173 8.69 -6.96 -8.43
C GLN A 173 9.87 -6.65 -7.52
N PHE A 174 11.07 -7.21 -7.84
CA PHE A 174 12.28 -7.00 -7.07
C PHE A 174 12.63 -5.51 -6.98
N HIS A 175 12.66 -4.81 -8.13
CA HIS A 175 12.94 -3.37 -8.16
C HIS A 175 11.96 -2.56 -7.32
N LEU A 176 10.67 -2.89 -7.35
CA LEU A 176 9.68 -2.18 -6.51
C LEU A 176 9.91 -2.44 -5.02
N LEU A 177 10.22 -3.66 -4.63
CA LEU A 177 10.52 -3.98 -3.23
C LEU A 177 11.77 -3.24 -2.74
N GLU A 178 12.83 -3.14 -3.57
CA GLU A 178 14.00 -2.31 -3.25
C GLU A 178 13.62 -0.84 -3.07
N LEU A 179 12.86 -0.26 -4.00
CA LEU A 179 12.39 1.12 -3.90
C LEU A 179 11.58 1.36 -2.61
N ILE A 180 10.69 0.43 -2.23
CA ILE A 180 9.95 0.52 -0.96
C ILE A 180 10.91 0.50 0.23
N GLY A 181 11.93 -0.36 0.20
CA GLY A 181 12.97 -0.43 1.22
C GLY A 181 13.78 0.88 1.34
N GLU A 182 14.16 1.48 0.21
CA GLU A 182 14.89 2.77 0.17
C GLU A 182 14.07 3.93 0.73
N LEU A 183 12.74 3.91 0.54
CA LEU A 183 11.82 4.92 1.07
C LEU A 183 11.61 4.80 2.59
N SER A 184 12.04 3.71 3.21
CA SER A 184 11.90 3.48 4.65
C SER A 184 12.89 4.31 5.48
N GLY A 185 12.68 4.39 6.78
CA GLY A 185 13.54 5.11 7.72
C GLY A 185 13.12 6.55 7.93
N SER A 186 13.60 7.50 7.13
CA SER A 186 13.27 8.93 7.25
C SER A 186 12.11 9.38 6.36
N GLY A 187 11.60 8.49 5.51
CA GLY A 187 10.57 8.78 4.52
C GLY A 187 9.13 8.69 5.05
N PRO A 188 8.15 8.47 4.15
CA PRO A 188 6.75 8.31 4.52
C PRO A 188 6.54 7.04 5.37
N ALA A 189 5.43 7.00 6.11
CA ALA A 189 4.90 5.74 6.62
C ALA A 189 4.45 4.87 5.45
N ILE A 190 4.81 3.61 5.41
CA ILE A 190 4.42 2.69 4.33
C ILE A 190 3.59 1.56 4.91
N MET A 191 2.38 1.40 4.40
CA MET A 191 1.51 0.27 4.71
C MET A 191 1.15 -0.44 3.42
N LEU A 192 1.51 -1.71 3.31
CA LEU A 192 1.18 -2.51 2.13
C LEU A 192 0.52 -3.82 2.50
N THR A 193 -0.39 -4.27 1.65
CA THR A 193 -0.95 -5.62 1.75
C THR A 193 -0.18 -6.56 0.84
N THR A 194 -0.05 -7.80 1.26
CA THR A 194 0.45 -8.89 0.43
C THR A 194 -0.11 -10.23 0.90
N HIS A 195 -0.21 -11.18 0.01
CA HIS A 195 -0.48 -12.58 0.34
C HIS A 195 0.77 -13.46 0.19
N HIS A 196 1.93 -12.85 -0.07
CA HIS A 196 3.25 -13.49 -0.24
C HIS A 196 4.15 -13.21 0.96
N PRO A 197 4.30 -14.16 1.90
CA PRO A 197 5.13 -13.96 3.09
C PRO A 197 6.59 -13.63 2.78
N GLU A 198 7.15 -14.17 1.70
CA GLU A 198 8.52 -13.92 1.25
C GLU A 198 8.78 -12.45 0.90
N GLN A 199 7.79 -11.72 0.40
CA GLN A 199 7.90 -10.29 0.13
C GLN A 199 8.04 -9.49 1.43
N ALA A 200 7.25 -9.84 2.45
CA ALA A 200 7.36 -9.24 3.76
C ALA A 200 8.71 -9.55 4.42
N VAL A 201 9.21 -10.79 4.27
CA VAL A 201 10.54 -11.18 4.77
C VAL A 201 11.64 -10.38 4.07
N TYR A 202 11.54 -10.18 2.75
CA TYR A 202 12.49 -9.37 1.99
C TYR A 202 12.51 -7.91 2.45
N LEU A 203 11.34 -7.27 2.55
CA LEU A 203 11.21 -5.88 2.98
C LEU A 203 11.61 -5.68 4.45
N GLY A 204 11.39 -6.69 5.29
CA GLY A 204 11.58 -6.53 6.72
C GLY A 204 10.52 -5.61 7.36
N GLY A 205 10.94 -4.84 8.38
CA GLY A 205 10.04 -3.95 9.11
C GLY A 205 9.10 -4.72 10.02
N ARG A 206 7.81 -4.34 10.03
CA ARG A 206 6.76 -4.92 10.86
C ARG A 206 5.72 -5.65 10.02
N ALA A 207 5.15 -6.69 10.58
CA ALA A 207 4.07 -7.47 9.96
C ALA A 207 2.84 -7.51 10.86
N ILE A 208 1.67 -7.38 10.24
CA ILE A 208 0.36 -7.58 10.85
C ILE A 208 -0.29 -8.76 10.14
N LEU A 209 -0.62 -9.81 10.88
CA LEU A 209 -1.33 -10.96 10.34
C LEU A 209 -2.83 -10.77 10.57
N LEU A 210 -3.59 -10.71 9.47
CA LEU A 210 -5.05 -10.53 9.48
C LEU A 210 -5.74 -11.83 9.07
N LYS A 211 -6.64 -12.36 9.90
CA LYS A 211 -7.41 -13.58 9.65
C LYS A 211 -8.86 -13.38 10.05
N ALA A 212 -9.79 -13.61 9.13
CA ALA A 212 -11.25 -13.51 9.37
C ALA A 212 -11.65 -12.17 10.06
N GLY A 213 -11.06 -11.06 9.63
CA GLY A 213 -11.34 -9.74 10.17
C GLY A 213 -10.61 -9.36 11.47
N HIS A 214 -9.82 -10.26 12.06
CA HIS A 214 -9.07 -10.00 13.28
C HIS A 214 -7.56 -9.88 13.03
N VAL A 215 -6.90 -9.02 13.79
CA VAL A 215 -5.44 -9.04 13.92
C VAL A 215 -5.07 -10.21 14.83
N VAL A 216 -4.41 -11.22 14.28
CA VAL A 216 -3.99 -12.42 15.03
C VAL A 216 -2.53 -12.35 15.48
N ALA A 217 -1.71 -11.52 14.83
CA ALA A 217 -0.35 -11.22 15.28
C ALA A 217 0.08 -9.85 14.75
N ASP A 218 0.94 -9.16 15.50
CA ASP A 218 1.48 -7.84 15.18
C ASP A 218 2.87 -7.70 15.81
N GLY A 219 3.90 -7.49 15.00
CA GLY A 219 5.28 -7.38 15.49
C GLY A 219 6.33 -7.35 14.38
N PRO A 220 7.62 -7.38 14.72
CA PRO A 220 8.70 -7.43 13.73
C PRO A 220 8.53 -8.62 12.78
N VAL A 221 8.80 -8.40 11.48
CA VAL A 221 8.69 -9.47 10.47
C VAL A 221 9.46 -10.73 10.89
N SER A 222 10.65 -10.58 11.45
CA SER A 222 11.50 -11.70 11.85
C SER A 222 10.88 -12.66 12.89
N THR A 223 9.96 -12.16 13.71
CA THR A 223 9.27 -12.94 14.75
C THR A 223 7.82 -13.23 14.40
N THR A 224 7.21 -12.48 13.49
CA THR A 224 5.78 -12.58 13.15
C THR A 224 5.57 -13.39 11.86
N VAL A 225 6.49 -13.33 10.89
CA VAL A 225 6.38 -14.06 9.61
C VAL A 225 7.22 -15.34 9.72
N THR A 226 6.77 -16.28 10.54
CA THR A 226 7.42 -17.58 10.75
C THR A 226 6.63 -18.70 10.10
N VAL A 227 7.31 -19.81 9.78
CA VAL A 227 6.64 -20.98 9.19
C VAL A 227 5.42 -21.45 9.99
N PRO A 228 5.46 -21.58 11.34
CA PRO A 228 4.28 -21.96 12.12
C PRO A 228 3.12 -20.95 11.95
N GLN A 229 3.38 -19.66 12.10
CA GLN A 229 2.36 -18.61 12.00
C GLN A 229 1.74 -18.52 10.61
N ILE A 230 2.54 -18.63 9.56
CA ILE A 230 2.04 -18.63 8.17
C ILE A 230 1.21 -19.89 7.88
N LYS A 231 1.59 -21.06 8.42
CA LYS A 231 0.76 -22.25 8.31
C LYS A 231 -0.60 -22.08 8.98
N GLU A 232 -0.63 -21.51 10.16
CA GLU A 232 -1.87 -21.22 10.89
C GLU A 232 -2.72 -20.16 10.18
N LEU A 233 -2.09 -19.06 9.69
CA LEU A 233 -2.76 -17.99 8.97
C LEU A 233 -3.52 -18.50 7.73
N TYR A 234 -2.85 -19.34 6.92
CA TYR A 234 -3.38 -19.84 5.65
C TYR A 234 -4.00 -21.24 5.75
N ASN A 235 -4.13 -21.81 6.97
CA ASN A 235 -4.63 -23.19 7.21
C ASN A 235 -3.88 -24.24 6.38
N LEU A 236 -2.54 -24.16 6.33
CA LEU A 236 -1.71 -25.04 5.50
C LEU A 236 -1.40 -26.37 6.22
N PRO A 237 -1.35 -27.50 5.48
CA PRO A 237 -0.98 -28.78 6.06
C PRO A 237 0.50 -28.80 6.49
N PRO A 238 0.90 -29.71 7.41
CA PRO A 238 2.29 -29.82 7.88
C PRO A 238 3.34 -29.91 6.77
N ARG A 239 3.04 -30.63 5.69
CA ARG A 239 3.92 -30.81 4.51
C ARG A 239 4.25 -29.52 3.76
N ALA A 240 3.45 -28.45 3.91
CA ALA A 240 3.67 -27.17 3.25
C ALA A 240 4.98 -26.48 3.68
N GLN A 241 5.56 -26.87 4.82
CA GLN A 241 6.85 -26.33 5.28
C GLN A 241 7.97 -26.51 4.25
N ARG A 242 7.97 -27.56 3.45
CA ARG A 242 8.98 -27.80 2.41
C ARG A 242 8.94 -26.82 1.24
N TRP A 243 7.82 -26.11 1.08
CA TRP A 243 7.60 -25.14 0.00
C TRP A 243 7.88 -23.70 0.45
N MET A 244 7.93 -23.44 1.75
CA MET A 244 8.11 -22.08 2.28
C MET A 244 9.59 -21.77 2.54
N HIS A 245 10.12 -20.76 1.84
CA HIS A 245 11.46 -20.21 2.04
C HIS A 245 11.37 -18.85 2.72
N LEU A 246 11.19 -18.84 4.05
CA LEU A 246 11.01 -17.62 4.86
C LEU A 246 12.33 -17.26 5.58
N THR A 247 13.43 -17.29 4.85
CA THR A 247 14.72 -16.80 5.35
C THR A 247 15.05 -15.50 4.65
N LYS A 248 15.46 -14.48 5.42
CA LYS A 248 15.99 -13.26 4.84
C LYS A 248 17.27 -13.65 4.06
N PRO A 249 17.43 -13.21 2.78
CA PRO A 249 18.71 -13.40 2.11
C PRO A 249 19.79 -12.72 2.96
N ASP A 250 20.94 -13.39 3.08
CA ASP A 250 22.10 -12.80 3.71
C ASP A 250 22.41 -11.46 3.02
N ALA A 251 22.66 -10.42 3.82
CA ALA A 251 23.09 -9.14 3.28
C ALA A 251 24.40 -9.34 2.53
N PRO A 252 24.60 -8.72 1.33
CA PRO A 252 25.83 -8.82 0.58
C PRO A 252 27.03 -8.26 1.34
#